data_081205c98ba78640ac2ef02eac171683
#
_entry.id   081205c98ba78640ac2ef02eac171683
#
_cell.length_a   1.000
_cell.length_b   1.000
_cell.length_c   1.000
_cell.angle_alpha   90.00
_cell.angle_beta   90.00
_cell.angle_gamma   90.00
#
_symmetry.space_group_name_H-M   'P 1'
#
loop_
_entity.id
_entity.type
_entity.pdbx_description
1 polymer ?
#
loop_
_entity_poly.entity_id
_entity_poly.type
_entity_poly.pdbx_seq_one_letter_code
_entity_poly.pdbx_strand_id
1 'polypeptide(L)'
;FYNNESRVLTFDIFNMINEAVRKRVEGTCDRPIACLLSGGLDSSLICALVKKYYNNTDHKLETYSIGLPGSEDLKYARLVAEHLDTDHHEIVVSEDDFFNAIPEVIEAIETYDTTTVRASVGNYLIGKYIKQYTDCKVIFNGDGSDELMGGYLYFKKTPNAYEFDRECKRLLQDIHMYDVLRSDRCISSHGLEP
;
A
#
# COMPACT_ATOMS: atom_id res chain seq x y z
N PHE A 1 17.39 10.46 22.24
CA PHE A 1 18.81 10.13 22.32
C PHE A 1 19.05 8.81 21.59
N TYR A 2 19.43 8.90 20.32
CA TYR A 2 19.83 7.72 19.53
C TYR A 2 21.29 7.42 19.90
N ASN A 3 21.53 6.21 20.44
CA ASN A 3 22.89 5.73 20.62
C ASN A 3 23.42 5.13 19.29
N ASN A 4 24.69 4.75 19.25
CA ASN A 4 25.29 4.17 18.04
C ASN A 4 24.62 2.86 17.59
N GLU A 5 24.16 2.04 18.56
CA GLU A 5 23.45 0.78 18.26
C GLU A 5 22.12 1.04 17.55
N SER A 6 21.33 2.05 17.98
CA SER A 6 20.08 2.43 17.30
C SER A 6 20.30 2.90 15.87
N ARG A 7 21.42 3.55 15.58
CA ARG A 7 21.77 3.96 14.20
C ARG A 7 22.10 2.78 13.30
N VAL A 8 22.83 1.79 13.82
CA VAL A 8 23.16 0.57 13.07
C VAL A 8 21.87 -0.16 12.71
N LEU A 9 20.98 -0.41 13.68
CA LEU A 9 19.69 -1.08 13.45
C LEU A 9 18.81 -0.34 12.43
N THR A 10 18.73 0.97 12.50
CA THR A 10 17.96 1.77 11.52
C THR A 10 18.52 1.63 10.11
N PHE A 11 19.84 1.62 9.97
CA PHE A 11 20.51 1.43 8.69
C PHE A 11 20.28 0.03 8.12
N ASP A 12 20.29 -1.00 8.96
CA ASP A 12 20.03 -2.38 8.56
C ASP A 12 18.58 -2.56 8.09
N ILE A 13 17.59 -2.02 8.82
CA ILE A 13 16.19 -2.03 8.43
C ILE A 13 16.00 -1.34 7.07
N PHE A 14 16.58 -0.15 6.91
CA PHE A 14 16.52 0.57 5.63
C PHE A 14 17.09 -0.27 4.49
N ASN A 15 18.25 -0.88 4.67
CA ASN A 15 18.87 -1.71 3.64
C ASN A 15 18.02 -2.93 3.29
N MET A 16 17.40 -3.58 4.27
CA MET A 16 16.54 -4.75 4.05
C MET A 16 15.28 -4.37 3.24
N ILE A 17 14.60 -3.30 3.59
CA ILE A 17 13.42 -2.82 2.86
C ILE A 17 13.82 -2.37 1.44
N ASN A 18 14.88 -1.58 1.33
CA ASN A 18 15.40 -1.11 0.05
C ASN A 18 15.75 -2.27 -0.88
N GLU A 19 16.41 -3.30 -0.37
CA GLU A 19 16.78 -4.50 -1.15
C GLU A 19 15.53 -5.34 -1.53
N ALA A 20 14.56 -5.45 -0.63
CA ALA A 20 13.30 -6.14 -0.91
C ALA A 20 12.53 -5.47 -2.06
N VAL A 21 12.41 -4.15 -2.04
CA VAL A 21 11.77 -3.39 -3.12
C VAL A 21 12.57 -3.48 -4.41
N ARG A 22 13.90 -3.30 -4.34
CA ARG A 22 14.78 -3.42 -5.51
C ARG A 22 14.57 -4.75 -6.25
N LYS A 23 14.61 -5.87 -5.52
CA LYS A 23 14.43 -7.22 -6.12
C LYS A 23 13.10 -7.37 -6.82
N ARG A 24 12.02 -6.81 -6.26
CA ARG A 24 10.69 -6.87 -6.86
C ARG A 24 10.60 -6.01 -8.13
N VAL A 25 11.08 -4.78 -8.07
CA VAL A 25 11.06 -3.89 -9.24
C VAL A 25 11.90 -4.46 -10.38
N GLU A 26 13.14 -4.89 -10.10
CA GLU A 26 14.03 -5.48 -11.10
C GLU A 26 13.52 -6.83 -11.63
N GLY A 27 12.82 -7.61 -10.79
CA GLY A 27 12.21 -8.87 -11.19
C GLY A 27 10.92 -8.74 -12.00
N THR A 28 10.37 -7.54 -12.12
CA THR A 28 9.08 -7.26 -12.81
C THR A 28 9.29 -6.46 -14.10
N CYS A 29 10.44 -6.60 -14.75
CA CYS A 29 10.79 -5.82 -15.95
C CYS A 29 9.97 -6.18 -17.21
N ASP A 30 9.19 -7.25 -17.18
CA ASP A 30 8.34 -7.72 -18.28
C ASP A 30 6.90 -7.19 -18.23
N ARG A 31 6.54 -6.46 -17.18
CA ARG A 31 5.18 -5.94 -16.94
C ARG A 31 5.20 -4.48 -16.50
N PRO A 32 4.23 -3.66 -16.95
CA PRO A 32 4.04 -2.33 -16.40
C PRO A 32 3.64 -2.41 -14.92
N ILE A 33 4.29 -1.57 -14.11
CA ILE A 33 4.08 -1.47 -12.67
C ILE A 33 3.50 -0.13 -12.28
N ALA A 34 2.75 -0.09 -11.19
CA ALA A 34 2.25 1.13 -10.58
C ALA A 34 2.33 1.07 -9.06
N CYS A 35 2.11 2.20 -8.39
CA CYS A 35 2.03 2.27 -6.94
C CYS A 35 0.68 2.84 -6.49
N LEU A 36 0.12 2.30 -5.41
CA LEU A 36 -0.93 2.96 -4.65
C LEU A 36 -0.28 4.00 -3.72
N LEU A 37 -0.79 5.22 -3.76
CA LEU A 37 -0.21 6.35 -3.04
C LEU A 37 -1.32 7.10 -2.28
N SER A 38 -1.39 6.91 -0.97
CA SER A 38 -2.32 7.65 -0.10
C SER A 38 -1.75 8.96 0.45
N GLY A 39 -0.43 9.18 0.30
CA GLY A 39 0.27 10.28 0.95
C GLY A 39 0.65 10.01 2.41
N GLY A 40 0.26 8.86 2.98
CA GLY A 40 0.74 8.37 4.26
C GLY A 40 2.21 7.92 4.20
N LEU A 41 2.84 7.74 5.37
CA LEU A 41 4.27 7.40 5.46
C LEU A 41 4.63 6.14 4.67
N ASP A 42 3.87 5.07 4.85
CA ASP A 42 4.18 3.74 4.33
C ASP A 42 4.09 3.71 2.79
N SER A 43 2.96 4.15 2.24
CA SER A 43 2.77 4.22 0.80
C SER A 43 3.78 5.16 0.14
N SER A 44 4.12 6.28 0.78
CA SER A 44 5.10 7.24 0.28
C SER A 44 6.51 6.67 0.26
N LEU A 45 6.91 5.93 1.31
CA LEU A 45 8.20 5.27 1.39
C LEU A 45 8.35 4.20 0.30
N ILE A 46 7.36 3.32 0.16
CA ILE A 46 7.38 2.29 -0.88
C ILE A 46 7.42 2.93 -2.26
N CYS A 47 6.58 3.92 -2.53
CA CYS A 47 6.58 4.62 -3.83
C CYS A 47 7.93 5.27 -4.14
N ALA A 48 8.58 5.92 -3.16
CA ALA A 48 9.91 6.51 -3.32
C ALA A 48 10.98 5.45 -3.64
N LEU A 49 10.93 4.30 -2.98
CA LEU A 49 11.85 3.19 -3.24
C LEU A 49 11.60 2.55 -4.62
N VAL A 50 10.34 2.36 -5.01
CA VAL A 50 9.99 1.88 -6.35
C VAL A 50 10.50 2.86 -7.40
N LYS A 51 10.23 4.16 -7.24
CA LYS A 51 10.72 5.21 -8.16
C LYS A 51 12.24 5.20 -8.31
N LYS A 52 12.96 4.96 -7.24
CA LYS A 52 14.44 4.86 -7.26
C LYS A 52 14.96 3.77 -8.19
N TYR A 53 14.25 2.65 -8.30
CA TYR A 53 14.64 1.48 -9.11
C TYR A 53 13.86 1.37 -10.43
N TYR A 54 12.89 2.25 -10.66
CA TYR A 54 12.10 2.29 -11.88
C TYR A 54 12.93 2.85 -13.03
N ASN A 55 13.37 1.99 -13.93
CA ASN A 55 14.31 2.31 -15.02
C ASN A 55 13.63 2.52 -16.38
N ASN A 56 12.31 2.73 -16.43
CA ASN A 56 11.65 3.02 -17.69
C ASN A 56 11.97 4.48 -18.11
N THR A 57 12.55 4.65 -19.31
CA THR A 57 12.93 5.96 -19.85
C THR A 57 11.80 6.62 -20.65
N ASP A 58 10.84 5.83 -21.09
CA ASP A 58 9.78 6.28 -22.00
C ASP A 58 8.54 6.76 -21.24
N HIS A 59 8.33 6.25 -20.03
CA HIS A 59 7.18 6.55 -19.20
C HIS A 59 7.57 6.82 -17.74
N LYS A 60 6.88 7.77 -17.10
CA LYS A 60 6.98 7.97 -15.66
C LYS A 60 6.34 6.81 -14.92
N LEU A 61 6.75 6.59 -13.67
CA LEU A 61 6.06 5.67 -12.77
C LEU A 61 4.64 6.16 -12.53
N GLU A 62 3.66 5.33 -12.81
CA GLU A 62 2.27 5.63 -12.52
C GLU A 62 1.95 5.45 -11.04
N THR A 63 1.22 6.40 -10.47
CA THR A 63 0.77 6.34 -9.07
C THR A 63 -0.72 6.65 -8.99
N TYR A 64 -1.42 5.97 -8.08
CA TYR A 64 -2.87 6.05 -7.99
C TYR A 64 -3.31 6.35 -6.57
N SER A 65 -4.26 7.27 -6.43
CA SER A 65 -4.97 7.54 -5.18
C SER A 65 -6.48 7.55 -5.41
N ILE A 66 -7.24 7.22 -4.38
CA ILE A 66 -8.70 7.25 -4.42
C ILE A 66 -9.24 7.95 -3.18
N GLY A 67 -10.29 8.71 -3.34
CA GLY A 67 -10.91 9.42 -2.22
C GLY A 67 -12.17 10.17 -2.60
N LEU A 68 -12.85 10.68 -1.58
CA LEU A 68 -13.99 11.59 -1.75
C LEU A 68 -13.50 12.99 -2.14
N PRO A 69 -14.38 13.81 -2.76
CA PRO A 69 -14.02 15.19 -3.08
C PRO A 69 -13.51 15.96 -1.86
N GLY A 70 -12.31 16.53 -1.97
CA GLY A 70 -11.68 17.32 -0.91
C GLY A 70 -11.04 16.51 0.22
N SER A 71 -10.85 15.19 0.06
CA SER A 71 -10.18 14.39 1.07
C SER A 71 -8.72 14.83 1.27
N GLU A 72 -8.26 14.76 2.52
CA GLU A 72 -6.87 15.08 2.88
C GLU A 72 -5.88 14.11 2.20
N ASP A 73 -6.24 12.83 2.06
CA ASP A 73 -5.39 11.82 1.46
C ASP A 73 -5.04 12.16 0.01
N LEU A 74 -6.01 12.59 -0.81
CA LEU A 74 -5.75 13.02 -2.19
C LEU A 74 -4.78 14.20 -2.23
N LYS A 75 -4.90 15.14 -1.31
CA LYS A 75 -4.01 16.29 -1.21
C LYS A 75 -2.57 15.87 -0.90
N TYR A 76 -2.38 15.01 0.09
CA TYR A 76 -1.04 14.54 0.47
C TYR A 76 -0.45 13.60 -0.58
N ALA A 77 -1.26 12.75 -1.20
CA ALA A 77 -0.82 11.92 -2.32
C ALA A 77 -0.26 12.76 -3.47
N ARG A 78 -0.96 13.85 -3.84
CA ARG A 78 -0.50 14.78 -4.87
C ARG A 78 0.84 15.42 -4.53
N LEU A 79 1.02 15.89 -3.29
CA LEU A 79 2.29 16.48 -2.84
C LEU A 79 3.46 15.49 -2.95
N VAL A 80 3.24 14.23 -2.57
CA VAL A 80 4.27 13.20 -2.70
C VAL A 80 4.54 12.87 -4.16
N ALA A 81 3.51 12.75 -4.98
CA ALA A 81 3.63 12.46 -6.41
C ALA A 81 4.40 13.56 -7.16
N GLU A 82 4.13 14.83 -6.85
CA GLU A 82 4.89 15.98 -7.37
C GLU A 82 6.36 15.92 -6.96
N HIS A 83 6.63 15.61 -5.69
CA HIS A 83 7.99 15.49 -5.17
C HIS A 83 8.77 14.35 -5.85
N LEU A 84 8.12 13.23 -6.12
CA LEU A 84 8.73 12.05 -6.75
C LEU A 84 8.72 12.13 -8.28
N ASP A 85 8.09 13.12 -8.87
CA ASP A 85 7.92 13.26 -10.32
C ASP A 85 7.31 12.01 -10.95
N THR A 86 6.15 11.57 -10.43
CA THR A 86 5.37 10.44 -10.95
C THR A 86 4.22 10.93 -11.84
N ASP A 87 3.66 10.02 -12.65
CA ASP A 87 2.40 10.24 -13.36
C ASP A 87 1.25 9.85 -12.43
N HIS A 88 0.63 10.86 -11.79
CA HIS A 88 -0.31 10.64 -10.70
C HIS A 88 -1.77 10.77 -11.14
N HIS A 89 -2.53 9.74 -10.85
CA HIS A 89 -3.96 9.66 -11.14
C HIS A 89 -4.79 9.68 -9.85
N GLU A 90 -5.63 10.71 -9.74
CA GLU A 90 -6.57 10.83 -8.62
C GLU A 90 -7.96 10.33 -9.04
N ILE A 91 -8.43 9.31 -8.36
CA ILE A 91 -9.77 8.74 -8.58
C ILE A 91 -10.71 9.36 -7.55
N VAL A 92 -11.46 10.37 -7.99
CA VAL A 92 -12.43 11.03 -7.13
C VAL A 92 -13.78 10.33 -7.30
N VAL A 93 -14.29 9.76 -6.22
CA VAL A 93 -15.54 9.00 -6.18
C VAL A 93 -16.52 9.62 -5.20
N SER A 94 -17.80 9.39 -5.40
CA SER A 94 -18.86 9.82 -4.48
C SER A 94 -19.07 8.82 -3.34
N GLU A 95 -19.80 9.23 -2.30
CA GLU A 95 -20.26 8.31 -1.26
C GLU A 95 -21.13 7.19 -1.83
N ASP A 96 -21.97 7.51 -2.83
CA ASP A 96 -22.81 6.52 -3.49
C ASP A 96 -21.99 5.48 -4.25
N ASP A 97 -20.87 5.85 -4.86
CA ASP A 97 -19.97 4.91 -5.52
C ASP A 97 -19.38 3.91 -4.51
N PHE A 98 -18.99 4.41 -3.31
CA PHE A 98 -18.53 3.53 -2.24
C PHE A 98 -19.63 2.58 -1.75
N PHE A 99 -20.84 3.06 -1.52
CA PHE A 99 -21.94 2.22 -1.08
C PHE A 99 -22.37 1.20 -2.13
N ASN A 100 -22.45 1.60 -3.39
CA ASN A 100 -22.86 0.73 -4.48
C ASN A 100 -21.84 -0.38 -4.77
N ALA A 101 -20.56 -0.19 -4.45
CA ALA A 101 -19.52 -1.21 -4.62
C ALA A 101 -19.56 -2.31 -3.53
N ILE A 102 -20.23 -2.10 -2.39
CA ILE A 102 -20.22 -3.05 -1.26
C ILE A 102 -20.59 -4.48 -1.65
N PRO A 103 -21.65 -4.75 -2.44
CA PRO A 103 -22.00 -6.12 -2.83
C PRO A 103 -20.87 -6.80 -3.63
N GLU A 104 -20.27 -6.09 -4.59
CA GLU A 104 -19.16 -6.59 -5.40
C GLU A 104 -17.91 -6.85 -4.53
N VAL A 105 -17.66 -5.97 -3.56
CA VAL A 105 -16.56 -6.14 -2.60
C VAL A 105 -16.75 -7.39 -1.74
N ILE A 106 -17.94 -7.61 -1.18
CA ILE A 106 -18.26 -8.81 -0.38
C ILE A 106 -18.00 -10.09 -1.18
N GLU A 107 -18.39 -10.09 -2.44
CA GLU A 107 -18.13 -11.21 -3.34
C GLU A 107 -16.63 -11.41 -3.58
N ALA A 108 -15.89 -10.33 -3.87
CA ALA A 108 -14.47 -10.39 -4.15
C ALA A 108 -13.64 -10.87 -2.95
N ILE A 109 -13.94 -10.37 -1.75
CA ILE A 109 -13.17 -10.72 -0.53
C ILE A 109 -13.72 -11.96 0.20
N GLU A 110 -14.87 -12.50 -0.22
CA GLU A 110 -15.52 -13.68 0.34
C GLU A 110 -15.79 -13.59 1.85
N THR A 111 -16.09 -12.37 2.33
CA THR A 111 -16.47 -12.12 3.72
C THR A 111 -17.42 -10.93 3.83
N TYR A 112 -18.26 -10.94 4.85
CA TYR A 112 -19.15 -9.83 5.21
C TYR A 112 -18.78 -9.18 6.55
N ASP A 113 -17.57 -9.43 7.06
CA ASP A 113 -17.07 -8.70 8.24
C ASP A 113 -17.03 -7.21 7.96
N THR A 114 -17.73 -6.44 8.79
CA THR A 114 -17.93 -5.00 8.57
C THR A 114 -16.63 -4.22 8.45
N THR A 115 -15.63 -4.55 9.26
CA THR A 115 -14.34 -3.85 9.26
C THR A 115 -13.58 -4.16 7.97
N THR A 116 -13.54 -5.42 7.59
CA THR A 116 -12.88 -5.88 6.36
C THR A 116 -13.54 -5.29 5.12
N VAL A 117 -14.87 -5.36 5.01
CA VAL A 117 -15.61 -4.79 3.86
C VAL A 117 -15.33 -3.29 3.74
N ARG A 118 -15.52 -2.53 4.83
CA ARG A 118 -15.29 -1.07 4.83
C ARG A 118 -13.89 -0.69 4.37
N ALA A 119 -12.87 -1.40 4.82
CA ALA A 119 -11.47 -1.13 4.47
C ALA A 119 -11.11 -1.59 3.05
N SER A 120 -11.91 -2.46 2.44
CA SER A 120 -11.68 -3.06 1.12
C SER A 120 -12.25 -2.25 -0.04
N VAL A 121 -13.28 -1.43 0.19
CA VAL A 121 -14.00 -0.74 -0.91
C VAL A 121 -13.07 0.12 -1.75
N GLY A 122 -12.18 0.89 -1.11
CA GLY A 122 -11.20 1.71 -1.81
C GLY A 122 -10.24 0.89 -2.69
N ASN A 123 -9.72 -0.22 -2.14
CA ASN A 123 -8.84 -1.13 -2.86
C ASN A 123 -9.53 -1.79 -4.06
N TYR A 124 -10.80 -2.15 -3.92
CA TYR A 124 -11.58 -2.71 -5.01
C TYR A 124 -11.80 -1.69 -6.15
N LEU A 125 -12.26 -0.49 -5.81
CA LEU A 125 -12.54 0.55 -6.79
C LEU A 125 -11.28 1.04 -7.53
N ILE A 126 -10.15 1.17 -6.82
CA ILE A 126 -8.88 1.57 -7.44
C ILE A 126 -8.36 0.45 -8.37
N GLY A 127 -8.45 -0.82 -7.97
CA GLY A 127 -8.12 -1.96 -8.82
C GLY A 127 -8.99 -2.01 -10.09
N LYS A 128 -10.30 -1.81 -9.95
CA LYS A 128 -11.25 -1.72 -11.07
C LYS A 128 -10.86 -0.61 -12.06
N TYR A 129 -10.50 0.57 -11.55
CA TYR A 129 -10.05 1.70 -12.37
C TYR A 129 -8.76 1.37 -13.11
N ILE A 130 -7.72 0.93 -12.42
CA ILE A 130 -6.43 0.59 -13.03
C ILE A 130 -6.62 -0.43 -14.15
N LYS A 131 -7.38 -1.49 -13.90
CA LYS A 131 -7.68 -2.52 -14.90
C LYS A 131 -8.38 -1.97 -16.14
N GLN A 132 -9.27 -1.00 -15.96
CA GLN A 132 -10.08 -0.47 -17.05
C GLN A 132 -9.32 0.54 -17.92
N TYR A 133 -8.43 1.32 -17.33
CA TYR A 133 -7.85 2.50 -17.99
C TYR A 133 -6.35 2.42 -18.23
N THR A 134 -5.69 1.36 -17.77
CA THR A 134 -4.23 1.24 -17.89
C THR A 134 -3.79 -0.18 -18.26
N ASP A 135 -2.53 -0.31 -18.67
CA ASP A 135 -1.90 -1.59 -18.95
C ASP A 135 -1.09 -2.13 -17.75
N CYS A 136 -1.09 -1.41 -16.62
CA CYS A 136 -0.40 -1.84 -15.41
C CYS A 136 -0.90 -3.21 -14.94
N LYS A 137 0.03 -4.03 -14.48
CA LYS A 137 -0.25 -5.41 -14.01
C LYS A 137 0.18 -5.64 -12.58
N VAL A 138 1.29 -5.08 -12.17
CA VAL A 138 1.83 -5.24 -10.82
C VAL A 138 1.67 -3.93 -10.06
N ILE A 139 1.08 -4.02 -8.87
CA ILE A 139 0.66 -2.87 -8.07
C ILE A 139 1.40 -2.89 -6.73
N PHE A 140 2.35 -1.99 -6.55
CA PHE A 140 3.02 -1.82 -5.27
C PHE A 140 2.16 -1.03 -4.30
N ASN A 141 2.10 -1.47 -3.05
CA ASN A 141 1.38 -0.80 -1.97
C ASN A 141 2.20 -0.80 -0.67
N GLY A 142 1.70 -0.12 0.36
CA GLY A 142 2.35 -0.01 1.68
C GLY A 142 1.80 -0.96 2.74
N ASP A 143 0.96 -1.93 2.36
CA ASP A 143 0.32 -2.84 3.30
C ASP A 143 1.33 -3.72 4.04
N GLY A 144 1.04 -4.04 5.30
CA GLY A 144 1.92 -4.83 6.16
C GLY A 144 2.97 -4.02 6.92
N SER A 145 3.10 -2.72 6.65
CA SER A 145 4.07 -1.85 7.33
C SER A 145 3.77 -1.72 8.82
N ASP A 146 2.50 -1.52 9.18
CA ASP A 146 2.08 -1.37 10.58
C ASP A 146 2.32 -2.65 11.39
N GLU A 147 2.10 -3.81 10.81
CA GLU A 147 2.35 -5.11 11.41
C GLU A 147 3.84 -5.36 11.62
N LEU A 148 4.64 -5.00 10.63
CA LEU A 148 6.10 -5.19 10.66
C LEU A 148 6.79 -4.23 11.63
N MET A 149 6.35 -2.97 11.67
CA MET A 149 7.01 -1.88 12.42
C MET A 149 6.29 -1.50 13.72
N GLY A 150 5.16 -2.16 14.05
CA GLY A 150 4.36 -1.80 15.22
C GLY A 150 3.73 -0.41 15.12
N GLY A 151 3.21 -0.04 13.95
CA GLY A 151 2.69 1.30 13.65
C GLY A 151 1.35 1.62 14.30
N TYR A 152 0.56 0.61 14.67
CA TYR A 152 -0.73 0.83 15.30
C TYR A 152 -0.63 1.49 16.67
N LEU A 153 -1.58 2.39 16.96
CA LEU A 153 -1.57 3.18 18.21
C LEU A 153 -1.55 2.33 19.48
N TYR A 154 -2.12 1.13 19.46
CA TYR A 154 -2.16 0.27 20.63
C TYR A 154 -0.78 -0.26 21.04
N PHE A 155 0.19 -0.32 20.13
CA PHE A 155 1.58 -0.66 20.44
C PHE A 155 2.21 0.27 21.49
N LYS A 156 1.74 1.52 21.58
CA LYS A 156 2.17 2.45 22.63
C LYS A 156 1.85 1.99 24.04
N LYS A 157 0.94 1.01 24.20
CA LYS A 157 0.57 0.42 25.49
C LYS A 157 1.33 -0.86 25.81
N THR A 158 2.23 -1.27 24.94
CA THR A 158 3.02 -2.50 25.12
C THR A 158 3.94 -2.35 26.35
N PRO A 159 3.92 -3.29 27.31
CA PRO A 159 4.64 -3.14 28.57
C PRO A 159 6.17 -3.25 28.43
N ASN A 160 6.66 -3.93 27.42
CA ASN A 160 8.09 -4.14 27.20
C ASN A 160 8.39 -4.58 25.75
N ALA A 161 9.67 -4.62 25.37
CA ALA A 161 10.12 -4.98 24.04
C ALA A 161 9.79 -6.44 23.64
N TYR A 162 9.75 -7.37 24.59
CA TYR A 162 9.41 -8.76 24.32
C TYR A 162 7.96 -8.92 23.88
N GLU A 163 7.03 -8.28 24.60
CA GLU A 163 5.61 -8.29 24.22
C GLU A 163 5.36 -7.55 22.90
N PHE A 164 6.12 -6.49 22.64
CA PHE A 164 6.09 -5.79 21.36
C PHE A 164 6.46 -6.73 20.20
N ASP A 165 7.62 -7.39 20.29
CA ASP A 165 8.10 -8.32 19.27
C ASP A 165 7.13 -9.51 19.08
N ARG A 166 6.61 -10.04 20.18
CA ARG A 166 5.62 -11.13 20.16
C ARG A 166 4.36 -10.73 19.39
N GLU A 167 3.85 -9.52 19.62
CA GLU A 167 2.66 -9.03 18.92
C GLU A 167 2.93 -8.76 17.44
N CYS A 168 4.08 -8.17 17.05
CA CYS A 168 4.46 -8.05 15.65
C CYS A 168 4.52 -9.42 14.96
N LYS A 169 5.14 -10.41 15.59
CA LYS A 169 5.22 -11.77 15.04
C LYS A 169 3.85 -12.41 14.89
N ARG A 170 2.94 -12.21 15.86
CA ARG A 170 1.56 -12.69 15.77
C ARG A 170 0.82 -12.08 14.59
N LEU A 171 0.92 -10.75 14.43
CA LEU A 171 0.28 -10.04 13.31
C LEU A 171 0.82 -10.51 11.96
N LEU A 172 2.14 -10.66 11.84
CA LEU A 172 2.77 -11.14 10.61
C LEU A 172 2.39 -12.59 10.27
N GLN A 173 2.19 -13.43 11.27
CA GLN A 173 1.74 -14.81 11.05
C GLN A 173 0.35 -14.86 10.41
N ASP A 174 -0.54 -13.97 10.82
CA ASP A 174 -1.95 -13.95 10.43
C ASP A 174 -2.27 -12.85 9.38
N ILE A 175 -1.26 -12.15 8.86
CA ILE A 175 -1.41 -10.97 7.99
C ILE A 175 -2.25 -11.28 6.72
N HIS A 176 -2.15 -12.51 6.23
CA HIS A 176 -2.92 -12.99 5.09
C HIS A 176 -4.44 -13.08 5.35
N MET A 177 -4.86 -12.96 6.61
CA MET A 177 -6.27 -12.93 7.01
C MET A 177 -6.82 -11.49 7.21
N TYR A 178 -5.96 -10.48 7.16
CA TYR A 178 -6.31 -9.09 7.49
C TYR A 178 -5.97 -8.12 6.36
N ASP A 179 -4.96 -7.27 6.54
CA ASP A 179 -4.66 -6.18 5.63
C ASP A 179 -4.25 -6.65 4.23
N VAL A 180 -3.33 -7.59 4.14
CA VAL A 180 -2.88 -8.14 2.87
C VAL A 180 -4.01 -8.89 2.15
N LEU A 181 -4.90 -9.57 2.89
CA LEU A 181 -6.07 -10.21 2.29
C LEU A 181 -6.97 -9.19 1.57
N ARG A 182 -7.17 -8.01 2.17
CA ARG A 182 -8.05 -6.98 1.61
C ARG A 182 -7.52 -6.47 0.27
N SER A 183 -6.26 -6.06 0.23
CA SER A 183 -5.63 -5.58 -1.01
C SER A 183 -5.45 -6.69 -2.02
N ASP A 184 -4.97 -7.87 -1.60
CA ASP A 184 -4.78 -9.02 -2.48
C ASP A 184 -6.09 -9.40 -3.19
N ARG A 185 -7.15 -9.72 -2.45
CA ARG A 185 -8.41 -10.14 -3.06
C ARG A 185 -9.09 -9.06 -3.90
N CYS A 186 -9.08 -7.81 -3.42
CA CYS A 186 -9.70 -6.71 -4.16
C CYS A 186 -8.98 -6.40 -5.47
N ILE A 187 -7.66 -6.34 -5.45
CA ILE A 187 -6.87 -5.98 -6.63
C ILE A 187 -6.78 -7.18 -7.58
N SER A 188 -6.55 -8.39 -7.05
CA SER A 188 -6.45 -9.62 -7.85
C SER A 188 -7.77 -10.00 -8.52
N SER A 189 -8.93 -9.64 -7.97
CA SER A 189 -10.25 -9.87 -8.61
C SER A 189 -10.35 -9.17 -9.98
N HIS A 190 -9.54 -8.14 -10.22
CA HIS A 190 -9.44 -7.44 -11.50
C HIS A 190 -8.31 -7.96 -12.41
N GLY A 191 -7.62 -9.05 -12.01
CA GLY A 191 -6.51 -9.63 -12.77
C GLY A 191 -5.23 -8.79 -12.70
N LEU A 192 -5.06 -8.07 -11.61
CA LEU A 192 -3.84 -7.36 -11.23
C LEU A 192 -3.10 -8.14 -10.13
N GLU A 193 -1.82 -7.87 -9.93
CA GLU A 193 -0.97 -8.51 -8.91
C GLU A 193 -0.49 -7.43 -7.93
N PRO A 194 -1.02 -7.41 -6.69
CA PRO A 194 -0.63 -6.46 -5.67
C PRO A 194 0.68 -6.83 -4.97
#